data_44f14366426fe98aa17f8f61fbc29cfa
#
_entry.id   44f14366426fe98aa17f8f61fbc29cfa
#
_cell.length_a   1.000
_cell.length_b   1.000
_cell.length_c   1.000
_cell.angle_alpha   90.00
_cell.angle_beta   90.00
_cell.angle_gamma   90.00
#
_symmetry.space_group_name_H-M   'P 1'
#
loop_
_entity.id
_entity.type
_entity.pdbx_description
1 polymer ?
#
loop_
_entity_poly.entity_id
_entity_poly.type
_entity_poly.pdbx_seq_one_letter_code
_entity_poly.pdbx_strand_id
1 'polypeptide(L)'
;MRIVIGMTGASGAIFGVDFLRRCPGEKFLILTKWGRYVLKEETGLTEHHLAEHVKRSFSDDDLSAPFASGSNPFDALVILPCSISTMAKIACGLGDTLLTRAAQVALKERRKLIIGLRE
;
A
#
# COMPACT_ATOMS: atom_id res chain seq x y z
N MET A 1 -16.12 0.93 -5.70
CA MET A 1 -15.18 0.12 -4.90
C MET A 1 -14.00 0.97 -4.46
N ARG A 2 -13.62 0.87 -3.21
CA ARG A 2 -12.49 1.62 -2.64
C ARG A 2 -11.34 0.65 -2.40
N ILE A 3 -10.20 0.92 -3.02
CA ILE A 3 -9.03 0.05 -2.96
C ILE A 3 -7.84 0.83 -2.44
N VAL A 4 -7.21 0.31 -1.39
CA VAL A 4 -5.97 0.86 -0.85
C VAL A 4 -4.82 0.04 -1.43
N ILE A 5 -3.84 0.73 -1.98
CA ILE A 5 -2.67 0.10 -2.60
C ILE A 5 -1.44 0.53 -1.82
N GLY A 6 -0.70 -0.44 -1.30
CA GLY A 6 0.56 -0.20 -0.62
C GLY A 6 1.73 -0.61 -1.50
N MET A 7 2.76 0.23 -1.56
CA MET A 7 3.99 -0.09 -2.29
C MET A 7 5.17 0.03 -1.34
N THR A 8 5.87 -1.07 -1.16
CA THR A 8 7.01 -1.14 -0.24
C THR A 8 8.33 -1.21 -0.98
N GLY A 9 9.42 -1.32 -0.24
CA GLY A 9 10.77 -1.29 -0.76
C GLY A 9 11.29 -2.61 -1.32
N ALA A 10 10.41 -3.42 -1.91
CA ALA A 10 10.83 -4.63 -2.60
C ALA A 10 10.98 -4.36 -4.10
N SER A 11 11.74 -5.20 -4.80
CA SER A 11 11.86 -5.08 -6.25
C SER A 11 10.51 -5.38 -6.92
N GLY A 12 10.31 -4.85 -8.12
CA GLY A 12 9.06 -5.04 -8.84
C GLY A 12 8.10 -3.86 -8.71
N ALA A 13 8.63 -2.65 -8.49
CA ALA A 13 7.81 -1.44 -8.43
C ALA A 13 6.91 -1.29 -9.64
N ILE A 14 7.35 -1.75 -10.82
CA ILE A 14 6.56 -1.67 -12.04
C ILE A 14 5.24 -2.46 -11.93
N PHE A 15 5.21 -3.53 -11.18
CA PHE A 15 3.97 -4.29 -10.98
C PHE A 15 2.95 -3.49 -10.18
N GLY A 16 3.41 -2.77 -9.16
CA GLY A 16 2.56 -1.86 -8.39
C GLY A 16 2.02 -0.73 -9.25
N VAL A 17 2.89 -0.12 -10.04
CA VAL A 17 2.51 0.95 -10.96
C VAL A 17 1.46 0.47 -11.98
N ASP A 18 1.72 -0.68 -12.59
CA ASP A 18 0.82 -1.25 -13.58
C ASP A 18 -0.55 -1.57 -12.97
N PHE A 19 -0.54 -2.18 -11.79
CA PHE A 19 -1.78 -2.46 -11.07
C PHE A 19 -2.54 -1.17 -10.75
N LEU A 20 -1.83 -0.16 -10.26
CA LEU A 20 -2.43 1.13 -9.92
C LEU A 20 -3.13 1.77 -11.12
N ARG A 21 -2.50 1.69 -12.29
CA ARG A 21 -3.04 2.26 -13.52
C ARG A 21 -4.24 1.50 -14.06
N ARG A 22 -4.25 0.18 -13.93
CA ARG A 22 -5.27 -0.69 -14.53
C ARG A 22 -6.45 -0.94 -13.62
N CYS A 23 -6.25 -0.92 -12.32
CA CYS A 23 -7.31 -1.25 -11.38
C CYS A 23 -8.42 -0.19 -11.43
N PRO A 24 -9.67 -0.58 -11.67
CA PRO A 24 -10.78 0.37 -11.63
C PRO A 24 -11.17 0.71 -10.20
N GLY A 25 -11.97 1.75 -10.06
CA GLY A 25 -12.50 2.16 -8.78
C GLY A 25 -11.76 3.33 -8.16
N GLU A 26 -12.14 3.65 -6.94
CA GLU A 26 -11.54 4.71 -6.15
C GLU A 26 -10.31 4.17 -5.45
N LYS A 27 -9.14 4.70 -5.81
CA LYS A 27 -7.85 4.17 -5.34
C LYS A 27 -7.16 5.14 -4.40
N PHE A 28 -6.48 4.58 -3.41
CA PHE A 28 -5.67 5.32 -2.43
C PHE A 28 -4.31 4.66 -2.35
N LEU A 29 -3.26 5.46 -2.27
CA LEU A 29 -1.89 4.96 -2.26
C LEU A 29 -1.25 5.19 -0.90
N ILE A 30 -0.60 4.16 -0.37
CA ILE A 30 0.32 4.26 0.76
C ILE A 30 1.70 3.87 0.24
N LEU A 31 2.60 4.83 0.21
CA LEU A 31 3.96 4.62 -0.29
C LEU A 31 4.93 4.70 0.88
N THR A 32 5.64 3.60 1.13
CA THR A 32 6.64 3.59 2.20
C THR A 32 7.89 4.36 1.78
N LYS A 33 8.72 4.71 2.74
CA LYS A 33 9.98 5.41 2.46
C LYS A 33 10.83 4.62 1.45
N TRP A 34 11.02 3.34 1.68
CA TRP A 34 11.80 2.50 0.78
C TRP A 34 11.06 2.16 -0.51
N GLY A 35 9.73 2.14 -0.45
CA GLY A 35 8.91 2.02 -1.66
C GLY A 35 9.11 3.20 -2.59
N ARG A 36 9.21 4.40 -2.04
CA ARG A 36 9.49 5.61 -2.80
C ARG A 36 10.88 5.54 -3.44
N TYR A 37 11.87 5.07 -2.69
CA TYR A 37 13.24 4.91 -3.18
C TYR A 37 13.31 3.91 -4.34
N VAL A 38 12.74 2.71 -4.16
CA VAL A 38 12.78 1.66 -5.17
C VAL A 38 11.98 2.06 -6.42
N LEU A 39 10.84 2.71 -6.25
CA LEU A 39 10.06 3.24 -7.36
C LEU A 39 10.92 4.14 -8.25
N LYS A 40 11.63 5.08 -7.64
CA LYS A 40 12.50 5.99 -8.37
C LYS A 40 13.65 5.26 -9.06
N GLU A 41 14.32 4.36 -8.35
CA GLU A 41 15.46 3.62 -8.87
C GLU A 41 15.10 2.70 -10.03
N GLU A 42 13.97 1.99 -9.91
CA GLU A 42 13.59 0.98 -10.91
C GLU A 42 12.83 1.57 -12.10
N THR A 43 12.02 2.59 -11.88
CA THR A 43 11.12 3.10 -12.93
C THR A 43 11.38 4.55 -13.33
N GLY A 44 12.14 5.28 -12.54
CA GLY A 44 12.31 6.73 -12.71
C GLY A 44 11.09 7.55 -12.29
N LEU A 45 10.02 6.90 -11.85
CA LEU A 45 8.80 7.58 -11.44
C LEU A 45 8.87 8.01 -9.98
N THR A 46 8.06 9.01 -9.65
CA THR A 46 7.90 9.50 -8.28
C THR A 46 6.43 9.43 -7.89
N GLU A 47 6.15 9.68 -6.62
CA GLU A 47 4.78 9.76 -6.13
C GLU A 47 3.94 10.75 -6.94
N HIS A 48 4.56 11.85 -7.37
CA HIS A 48 3.89 12.86 -8.18
C HIS A 48 3.33 12.28 -9.49
N HIS A 49 4.08 11.39 -10.14
CA HIS A 49 3.61 10.74 -11.37
C HIS A 49 2.44 9.79 -11.10
N LEU A 50 2.36 9.22 -9.92
CA LEU A 50 1.28 8.29 -9.56
C LEU A 50 0.02 9.01 -9.08
N ALA A 51 0.12 10.28 -8.71
CA ALA A 51 -0.96 11.04 -8.11
C ALA A 51 -2.19 11.14 -9.01
N GLU A 52 -2.00 11.16 -10.32
CA GLU A 52 -3.13 11.25 -11.28
C GLU A 52 -3.98 9.98 -11.33
N HIS A 53 -3.47 8.86 -10.81
CA HIS A 53 -4.16 7.57 -10.84
C HIS A 53 -4.86 7.25 -9.53
N VAL A 54 -4.69 8.07 -8.50
CA VAL A 54 -5.27 7.83 -7.18
C VAL A 54 -6.03 9.05 -6.70
N LYS A 55 -7.01 8.82 -5.88
CA LYS A 55 -7.77 9.91 -5.26
C LYS A 55 -6.91 10.67 -4.26
N ARG A 56 -6.08 9.94 -3.51
CA ARG A 56 -5.19 10.51 -2.50
C ARG A 56 -4.06 9.55 -2.19
N SER A 57 -2.89 10.07 -1.86
CA SER A 57 -1.79 9.28 -1.34
C SER A 57 -1.44 9.72 0.07
N PHE A 58 -0.90 8.78 0.84
CA PHE A 58 -0.54 8.98 2.24
C PHE A 58 0.87 8.51 2.49
N SER A 59 1.55 9.19 3.40
CA SER A 59 2.83 8.71 3.92
C SER A 59 2.59 7.53 4.86
N ASP A 60 3.48 6.56 4.84
CA ASP A 60 3.41 5.41 5.73
C ASP A 60 3.63 5.78 7.21
N ASP A 61 4.12 6.99 7.47
CA ASP A 61 4.29 7.51 8.82
C ASP A 61 3.02 8.17 9.39
N ASP A 62 2.01 8.38 8.56
CA ASP A 62 0.80 9.09 8.95
C ASP A 62 -0.23 8.17 9.58
N LEU A 63 -0.08 7.92 10.88
CA LEU A 63 -1.01 7.08 11.63
C LEU A 63 -2.35 7.75 11.90
N SER A 64 -2.49 9.04 11.56
CA SER A 64 -3.77 9.74 11.64
C SER A 64 -4.62 9.58 10.39
N ALA A 65 -4.06 8.98 9.34
CA ALA A 65 -4.76 8.76 8.08
C ALA A 65 -5.96 7.82 8.25
N PRO A 66 -6.98 7.96 7.38
CA PRO A 66 -8.25 7.22 7.56
C PRO A 66 -8.10 5.71 7.71
N PHE A 67 -7.15 5.11 7.00
CA PHE A 67 -7.02 3.66 6.94
C PHE A 67 -6.32 3.03 8.15
N ALA A 68 -5.87 3.85 9.10
CA ALA A 68 -5.36 3.37 10.37
C ALA A 68 -6.47 2.92 11.31
N SER A 69 -7.73 3.16 10.97
CA SER A 69 -8.89 2.83 11.77
C SER A 69 -9.93 2.05 10.98
N GLY A 70 -10.63 1.13 11.64
CA GLY A 70 -11.71 0.36 11.04
C GLY A 70 -12.94 1.19 10.70
N SER A 71 -13.04 2.43 11.17
CA SER A 71 -14.20 3.30 10.90
C SER A 71 -14.20 3.90 9.49
N ASN A 72 -13.10 3.77 8.74
CA ASN A 72 -13.01 4.26 7.36
C ASN A 72 -12.94 3.07 6.40
N PRO A 73 -14.09 2.61 5.88
CA PRO A 73 -14.14 1.37 5.11
C PRO A 73 -13.42 1.46 3.77
N PHE A 74 -12.77 0.36 3.41
CA PHE A 74 -12.27 0.08 2.08
C PHE A 74 -12.60 -1.38 1.75
N ASP A 75 -12.66 -1.71 0.47
CA ASP A 75 -13.06 -3.05 0.03
C ASP A 75 -11.87 -4.01 -0.03
N ALA A 76 -10.70 -3.50 -0.38
CA ALA A 76 -9.50 -4.31 -0.50
C ALA A 76 -8.25 -3.50 -0.20
N LEU A 77 -7.26 -4.17 0.36
CA LEU A 77 -5.90 -3.67 0.49
C LEU A 77 -4.99 -4.59 -0.34
N VAL A 78 -4.28 -3.99 -1.29
CA VAL A 78 -3.32 -4.70 -2.14
C VAL A 78 -1.93 -4.14 -1.85
N ILE A 79 -1.02 -4.99 -1.43
CA ILE A 79 0.37 -4.59 -1.17
C ILE A 79 1.23 -5.18 -2.28
N LEU A 80 1.65 -4.34 -3.21
CA LEU A 80 2.38 -4.78 -4.41
C LEU A 80 3.36 -3.69 -4.86
N PRO A 81 4.65 -3.92 -4.79
CA PRO A 81 5.31 -5.08 -4.20
C PRO A 81 5.30 -5.03 -2.67
N CYS A 82 5.32 -6.19 -2.06
CA CYS A 82 5.40 -6.32 -0.61
C CYS A 82 6.74 -6.96 -0.23
N SER A 83 7.51 -6.28 0.60
CA SER A 83 8.77 -6.83 1.12
C SER A 83 8.52 -7.94 2.12
N ILE A 84 9.50 -8.81 2.30
CA ILE A 84 9.45 -9.86 3.32
C ILE A 84 9.28 -9.25 4.71
N SER A 85 9.96 -8.15 5.00
CA SER A 85 9.85 -7.47 6.30
C SER A 85 8.42 -6.98 6.56
N THR A 86 7.77 -6.40 5.55
CA THR A 86 6.39 -5.94 5.69
C THR A 86 5.45 -7.12 5.94
N MET A 87 5.61 -8.20 5.18
CA MET A 87 4.80 -9.40 5.37
C MET A 87 5.01 -10.00 6.77
N ALA A 88 6.25 -10.06 7.24
CA ALA A 88 6.56 -10.56 8.57
C ALA A 88 5.91 -9.72 9.67
N LYS A 89 5.94 -8.40 9.55
CA LYS A 89 5.26 -7.49 10.49
C LYS A 89 3.76 -7.76 10.53
N ILE A 90 3.15 -7.89 9.37
CA ILE A 90 1.71 -8.18 9.27
C ILE A 90 1.40 -9.52 9.94
N ALA A 91 2.18 -10.54 9.65
CA ALA A 91 1.99 -11.87 10.22
C ALA A 91 2.14 -11.89 11.75
N CYS A 92 3.05 -11.08 12.29
CA CYS A 92 3.29 -11.00 13.73
C CYS A 92 2.37 -9.98 14.45
N GLY A 93 1.51 -9.28 13.71
CA GLY A 93 0.61 -8.31 14.31
C GLY A 93 1.28 -6.99 14.70
N LEU A 94 2.42 -6.66 14.10
CA LEU A 94 3.10 -5.40 14.38
C LEU A 94 2.56 -4.28 13.48
N GLY A 95 1.75 -3.41 14.05
CA GLY A 95 1.12 -2.31 13.35
C GLY A 95 1.74 -0.95 13.67
N ASP A 96 3.02 -0.79 13.34
CA ASP A 96 3.78 0.42 13.67
C ASP A 96 3.78 1.48 12.55
N THR A 97 3.21 1.16 11.40
CA THR A 97 3.08 2.10 10.28
C THR A 97 1.65 2.14 9.77
N LEU A 98 1.34 3.10 8.91
CA LEU A 98 0.01 3.18 8.32
C LEU A 98 -0.33 1.92 7.53
N LEU A 99 0.61 1.44 6.71
CA LEU A 99 0.38 0.25 5.88
C LEU A 99 0.12 -1.00 6.72
N THR A 100 0.95 -1.25 7.73
CA THR A 100 0.76 -2.40 8.61
C THR A 100 -0.52 -2.27 9.44
N ARG A 101 -0.90 -1.05 9.84
CA ARG A 101 -2.18 -0.77 10.49
C ARG A 101 -3.35 -1.07 9.57
N ALA A 102 -3.29 -0.62 8.32
CA ALA A 102 -4.34 -0.91 7.34
C ALA A 102 -4.49 -2.42 7.12
N ALA A 103 -3.40 -3.17 7.13
CA ALA A 103 -3.44 -4.62 7.04
C ALA A 103 -4.14 -5.24 8.26
N GLN A 104 -3.86 -4.75 9.46
CA GLN A 104 -4.58 -5.18 10.67
C GLN A 104 -6.07 -4.91 10.57
N VAL A 105 -6.44 -3.74 10.06
CA VAL A 105 -7.85 -3.38 9.84
C VAL A 105 -8.50 -4.33 8.84
N ALA A 106 -7.81 -4.63 7.74
CA ALA A 106 -8.32 -5.57 6.73
C ALA A 106 -8.59 -6.94 7.34
N LEU A 107 -7.66 -7.45 8.12
CA LEU A 107 -7.81 -8.75 8.78
C LEU A 107 -8.94 -8.73 9.82
N LYS A 108 -8.98 -7.71 10.65
CA LYS A 108 -10.00 -7.58 11.69
C LYS A 108 -11.40 -7.44 11.10
N GLU A 109 -11.55 -6.63 10.08
CA GLU A 109 -12.85 -6.33 9.46
C GLU A 109 -13.20 -7.29 8.31
N ARG A 110 -12.40 -8.34 8.12
CA ARG A 110 -12.59 -9.36 7.07
C ARG A 110 -12.69 -8.77 5.67
N ARG A 111 -11.86 -7.77 5.41
CA ARG A 111 -11.72 -7.20 4.07
C ARG A 111 -10.64 -7.94 3.32
N LYS A 112 -10.68 -7.86 2.00
CA LYS A 112 -9.70 -8.55 1.16
C LYS A 112 -8.32 -7.96 1.37
N LEU A 113 -7.35 -8.82 1.64
CA LEU A 113 -5.93 -8.46 1.74
C LEU A 113 -5.16 -9.30 0.73
N ILE A 114 -4.53 -8.64 -0.23
CA ILE A 114 -3.73 -9.28 -1.27
C ILE A 114 -2.29 -8.84 -1.10
N ILE A 115 -1.39 -9.79 -0.96
CA ILE A 115 0.03 -9.53 -0.78
C ILE A 115 0.81 -10.09 -1.97
N GLY A 116 1.42 -9.22 -2.75
CA GLY A 116 2.35 -9.60 -3.82
C GLY A 116 3.77 -9.61 -3.28
N LEU A 117 4.17 -10.74 -2.70
CA LEU A 117 5.48 -10.85 -2.07
C LEU A 117 6.61 -10.79 -3.10
N ARG A 118 7.56 -9.89 -2.86
CA ARG A 118 8.76 -9.73 -3.65
C ARG A 118 9.94 -9.39 -2.75
N GLU A 119 11.12 -9.63 -3.25
CA GLU A 119 12.35 -9.26 -2.54
C GLU A 119 12.91 -7.93 -2.98
#